data_9f53ee4a9657e7058a6eb0541fc83c3b
#
_entry.id   9f53ee4a9657e7058a6eb0541fc83c3b
#
_cell.length_a   1.000
_cell.length_b   1.000
_cell.length_c   1.000
_cell.angle_alpha   90.00
_cell.angle_beta   90.00
_cell.angle_gamma   90.00
#
_symmetry.space_group_name_H-M   'P 1'
#
loop_
_entity.id
_entity.type
_entity.pdbx_description
1 polymer ?
#
loop_
_entity_poly.entity_id
_entity_poly.type
_entity_poly.pdbx_seq_one_letter_code
_entity_poly.pdbx_strand_id
1 'polypeptide(L)'
;MSVEVAPVSSRRDVREFIELPFRLHSNAEPWIPPLKIERRLFLNERTGPFFKHGEAQLFLARRDGLVVGRVSAQIDRDFNEFHGNAWGMFGFLDLEDDVEVMRALLDAAAGWLAERGRDRMVGPMDFTMNDESGVLIEGFELEPMVRQAWHPPYYQRLCEEAGLEKSVDTYMWSLHISGREKVMSIIWDLAEKLEPKHGIRIRKMSRWRLRRELDAFAEIYNEAWSRNFGFVPYSKEDLDAYAQELQLVYDRPWFMIAEDADGKTVGMAITVPDINQVLKRMNGRVLPTGWWHYLNRHRLIDRCRVGFLGVRPAYQHTGVAAGLYAEHFDMAEVTRIKAGEMGWILETNKAMNRAMEAMGGEIVKKYRVYERTL
;
A
#
# COMPACT_ATOMS: atom_id res chain seq x y z
N MET A 1 14.96 27.06 -20.31
CA MET A 1 14.92 26.01 -21.35
C MET A 1 13.65 25.20 -21.11
N SER A 2 12.89 24.85 -22.16
CA SER A 2 11.57 24.22 -22.02
C SER A 2 11.68 22.76 -21.54
N VAL A 3 10.67 22.33 -20.79
CA VAL A 3 10.50 20.93 -20.39
C VAL A 3 9.84 20.18 -21.54
N GLU A 4 10.44 19.07 -21.96
CA GLU A 4 9.87 18.18 -22.98
C GLU A 4 9.37 16.90 -22.30
N VAL A 5 8.09 16.54 -22.52
CA VAL A 5 7.51 15.29 -22.01
C VAL A 5 7.26 14.34 -23.17
N ALA A 6 7.77 13.13 -23.05
CA ALA A 6 7.60 12.08 -24.05
C ALA A 6 7.16 10.75 -23.45
N PRO A 7 6.35 9.96 -24.19
CA PRO A 7 6.01 8.61 -23.76
C PRO A 7 7.25 7.70 -23.73
N VAL A 8 7.30 6.83 -22.74
CA VAL A 8 8.31 5.76 -22.66
C VAL A 8 8.03 4.76 -23.75
N SER A 9 9.00 4.57 -24.67
CA SER A 9 8.83 3.70 -25.85
C SER A 9 9.98 2.71 -26.06
N SER A 10 11.13 2.95 -25.42
CA SER A 10 12.33 2.12 -25.60
C SER A 10 12.77 1.45 -24.28
N ARG A 11 13.59 0.40 -24.40
CA ARG A 11 14.24 -0.22 -23.22
C ARG A 11 15.12 0.74 -22.45
N ARG A 12 15.68 1.76 -23.13
CA ARG A 12 16.45 2.81 -22.49
C ARG A 12 15.54 3.69 -21.65
N ASP A 13 14.40 4.13 -22.18
CA ASP A 13 13.45 4.96 -21.44
C ASP A 13 12.91 4.22 -20.21
N VAL A 14 12.54 2.93 -20.32
CA VAL A 14 12.14 2.11 -19.16
C VAL A 14 13.22 2.07 -18.10
N ARG A 15 14.48 1.94 -18.51
CA ARG A 15 15.60 1.96 -17.56
C ARG A 15 15.72 3.33 -16.88
N GLU A 16 15.65 4.41 -17.62
CA GLU A 16 15.73 5.78 -17.10
C GLU A 16 14.53 6.08 -16.18
N PHE A 17 13.34 5.59 -16.52
CA PHE A 17 12.14 5.67 -15.67
C PHE A 17 12.36 4.98 -14.30
N ILE A 18 12.93 3.80 -14.28
CA ILE A 18 13.25 3.06 -13.04
C ILE A 18 14.38 3.71 -12.26
N GLU A 19 15.39 4.26 -12.93
CA GLU A 19 16.59 4.82 -12.30
C GLU A 19 16.37 6.23 -11.71
N LEU A 20 15.36 6.97 -12.19
CA LEU A 20 15.15 8.35 -11.76
C LEU A 20 15.02 8.53 -10.24
N PRO A 21 14.17 7.79 -9.49
CA PRO A 21 14.08 7.97 -8.04
C PRO A 21 15.37 7.64 -7.31
N PHE A 22 16.21 6.73 -7.83
CA PHE A 22 17.53 6.46 -7.26
C PHE A 22 18.47 7.66 -7.36
N ARG A 23 18.30 8.49 -8.39
CA ARG A 23 19.07 9.74 -8.53
C ARG A 23 18.50 10.86 -7.65
N LEU A 24 17.18 11.04 -7.69
CA LEU A 24 16.51 12.12 -6.97
C LEU A 24 16.62 11.97 -5.45
N HIS A 25 16.46 10.74 -4.95
CA HIS A 25 16.34 10.46 -3.51
C HIS A 25 17.62 9.84 -2.90
N SER A 26 18.73 9.80 -3.64
CA SER A 26 19.99 9.18 -3.18
C SER A 26 20.51 9.69 -1.83
N ASN A 27 20.21 10.94 -1.49
CA ASN A 27 20.64 11.60 -0.25
C ASN A 27 19.55 11.66 0.82
N ALA A 28 18.36 11.14 0.53
CA ALA A 28 17.25 11.15 1.47
C ALA A 28 17.32 9.90 2.36
N GLU A 29 17.66 10.08 3.63
CA GLU A 29 17.85 8.97 4.58
C GLU A 29 16.59 8.08 4.73
N PRO A 30 15.36 8.64 4.80
CA PRO A 30 14.16 7.83 4.93
C PRO A 30 13.80 7.07 3.66
N TRP A 31 14.26 7.49 2.49
CA TRP A 31 13.89 6.82 1.25
C TRP A 31 14.44 5.40 1.16
N ILE A 32 13.59 4.45 0.73
CA ILE A 32 13.96 3.05 0.59
C ILE A 32 13.95 2.65 -0.88
N PRO A 33 15.12 2.31 -1.43
CA PRO A 33 15.25 1.90 -2.83
C PRO A 33 14.50 0.60 -3.12
N PRO A 34 13.53 0.56 -4.06
CA PRO A 34 12.90 -0.68 -4.49
C PRO A 34 13.88 -1.55 -5.28
N LEU A 35 13.59 -2.85 -5.42
CA LEU A 35 14.39 -3.73 -6.26
C LEU A 35 14.18 -3.39 -7.74
N LYS A 36 15.24 -3.03 -8.44
CA LYS A 36 15.17 -2.68 -9.88
C LYS A 36 14.65 -3.83 -10.76
N ILE A 37 14.92 -5.07 -10.39
CA ILE A 37 14.41 -6.25 -11.11
C ILE A 37 12.90 -6.40 -10.91
N GLU A 38 12.43 -6.19 -9.71
CA GLU A 38 11.00 -6.23 -9.38
C GLU A 38 10.25 -5.11 -10.14
N ARG A 39 10.72 -3.85 -10.07
CA ARG A 39 10.12 -2.75 -10.84
C ARG A 39 10.07 -3.01 -12.35
N ARG A 40 11.08 -3.68 -12.93
CA ARG A 40 11.04 -4.08 -14.35
C ARG A 40 9.94 -5.07 -14.66
N LEU A 41 9.71 -6.04 -13.77
CA LEU A 41 8.66 -7.03 -13.95
C LEU A 41 7.27 -6.40 -13.76
N PHE A 42 7.15 -5.52 -12.78
CA PHE A 42 5.91 -4.81 -12.44
C PHE A 42 5.45 -3.88 -13.58
N LEU A 43 6.39 -3.13 -14.18
CA LEU A 43 6.13 -2.20 -15.29
C LEU A 43 6.00 -2.88 -16.65
N ASN A 44 6.21 -4.19 -16.76
CA ASN A 44 6.18 -4.89 -18.03
C ASN A 44 4.76 -5.38 -18.34
N GLU A 45 4.19 -4.97 -19.46
CA GLU A 45 2.85 -5.32 -19.90
C GLU A 45 2.57 -6.84 -19.95
N ARG A 46 3.61 -7.67 -20.15
CA ARG A 46 3.47 -9.13 -20.22
C ARG A 46 3.48 -9.82 -18.86
N THR A 47 4.14 -9.21 -17.87
CA THR A 47 4.36 -9.83 -16.55
C THR A 47 3.66 -9.12 -15.42
N GLY A 48 3.38 -7.82 -15.55
CA GLY A 48 2.69 -7.02 -14.55
C GLY A 48 1.21 -7.44 -14.43
N PRO A 49 0.73 -7.73 -13.22
CA PRO A 49 -0.65 -8.18 -13.01
C PRO A 49 -1.68 -7.15 -13.46
N PHE A 50 -1.43 -5.87 -13.25
CA PHE A 50 -2.30 -4.77 -13.63
C PHE A 50 -2.72 -4.82 -15.11
N PHE A 51 -1.81 -5.16 -16.04
CA PHE A 51 -2.08 -5.15 -17.46
C PHE A 51 -3.06 -6.23 -17.94
N LYS A 52 -3.54 -7.11 -17.07
CA LYS A 52 -4.64 -8.04 -17.38
C LYS A 52 -6.00 -7.34 -17.42
N HIS A 53 -6.19 -6.33 -16.60
CA HIS A 53 -7.44 -5.57 -16.48
C HIS A 53 -7.27 -4.07 -16.72
N GLY A 54 -6.04 -3.56 -16.85
CA GLY A 54 -5.71 -2.16 -17.06
C GLY A 54 -4.88 -1.90 -18.31
N GLU A 55 -4.70 -0.62 -18.60
CA GLU A 55 -3.73 -0.11 -19.56
C GLU A 55 -3.02 1.11 -18.97
N ALA A 56 -1.76 1.31 -19.31
CA ALA A 56 -0.98 2.43 -18.83
C ALA A 56 0.00 2.95 -19.87
N GLN A 57 0.28 4.25 -19.79
CA GLN A 57 1.38 4.90 -20.49
C GLN A 57 2.31 5.56 -19.48
N LEU A 58 3.59 5.28 -19.61
CA LEU A 58 4.65 5.90 -18.80
C LEU A 58 5.20 7.12 -19.56
N PHE A 59 5.51 8.20 -18.84
CA PHE A 59 6.06 9.43 -19.41
C PHE A 59 7.34 9.85 -18.67
N LEU A 60 8.27 10.44 -19.42
CA LEU A 60 9.48 11.07 -18.91
C LEU A 60 9.50 12.55 -19.29
N ALA A 61 9.74 13.41 -18.32
CA ALA A 61 10.07 14.81 -18.54
C ALA A 61 11.58 14.98 -18.64
N ARG A 62 12.02 15.71 -19.65
CA ARG A 62 13.44 16.01 -19.90
C ARG A 62 13.66 17.52 -19.99
N ARG A 63 14.79 17.96 -19.45
CA ARG A 63 15.33 19.31 -19.62
C ARG A 63 16.79 19.17 -20.05
N ASP A 64 17.14 19.74 -21.22
CA ASP A 64 18.50 19.64 -21.78
C ASP A 64 18.99 18.19 -21.93
N GLY A 65 18.09 17.27 -22.28
CA GLY A 65 18.38 15.85 -22.43
C GLY A 65 18.46 15.04 -21.12
N LEU A 66 18.43 15.70 -19.95
CA LEU A 66 18.39 15.02 -18.67
C LEU A 66 16.95 14.74 -18.24
N VAL A 67 16.70 13.54 -17.73
CA VAL A 67 15.38 13.19 -17.15
C VAL A 67 15.22 13.93 -15.81
N VAL A 68 14.21 14.80 -15.71
CA VAL A 68 13.93 15.60 -14.52
C VAL A 68 12.62 15.22 -13.83
N GLY A 69 11.82 14.35 -14.46
CA GLY A 69 10.59 13.85 -13.86
C GLY A 69 10.03 12.64 -14.60
N ARG A 70 9.14 11.92 -13.94
CA ARG A 70 8.38 10.79 -14.48
C ARG A 70 6.97 10.77 -13.95
N VAL A 71 6.04 10.18 -14.69
CA VAL A 71 4.66 9.90 -14.28
C VAL A 71 4.12 8.75 -15.13
N SER A 72 3.13 8.02 -14.62
CA SER A 72 2.26 7.16 -15.41
C SER A 72 0.87 7.78 -15.54
N ALA A 73 0.19 7.47 -16.63
CA ALA A 73 -1.26 7.58 -16.77
C ALA A 73 -1.81 6.17 -16.98
N GLN A 74 -2.87 5.81 -16.27
CA GLN A 74 -3.44 4.46 -16.35
C GLN A 74 -4.96 4.46 -16.22
N ILE A 75 -5.55 3.41 -16.77
CA ILE A 75 -6.99 3.14 -16.73
C ILE A 75 -7.16 1.73 -16.20
N ASP A 76 -7.83 1.58 -15.07
CA ASP A 76 -8.23 0.31 -14.50
C ASP A 76 -9.69 0.03 -14.91
N ARG A 77 -9.89 -0.96 -15.78
CA ARG A 77 -11.22 -1.30 -16.30
C ARG A 77 -12.13 -1.89 -15.21
N ASP A 78 -11.56 -2.71 -14.33
CA ASP A 78 -12.30 -3.35 -13.24
C ASP A 78 -12.76 -2.29 -12.23
N PHE A 79 -11.91 -1.29 -11.95
CA PHE A 79 -12.28 -0.13 -11.14
C PHE A 79 -13.43 0.66 -11.77
N ASN A 80 -13.31 1.00 -13.05
CA ASN A 80 -14.35 1.77 -13.73
C ASN A 80 -15.67 1.03 -13.83
N GLU A 81 -15.64 -0.29 -14.09
CA GLU A 81 -16.84 -1.13 -14.13
C GLU A 81 -17.52 -1.21 -12.77
N PHE A 82 -16.74 -1.46 -11.72
CA PHE A 82 -17.27 -1.57 -10.36
C PHE A 82 -17.91 -0.27 -9.88
N HIS A 83 -17.28 0.88 -10.13
CA HIS A 83 -17.75 2.19 -9.69
C HIS A 83 -18.73 2.85 -10.68
N GLY A 84 -18.91 2.31 -11.88
CA GLY A 84 -19.74 2.90 -12.93
C GLY A 84 -19.29 4.29 -13.36
N ASN A 85 -17.97 4.54 -13.41
CA ASN A 85 -17.38 5.84 -13.72
C ASN A 85 -16.39 5.78 -14.88
N ALA A 86 -15.90 6.96 -15.29
CA ALA A 86 -14.93 7.11 -16.38
C ALA A 86 -13.60 7.71 -15.87
N TRP A 87 -13.18 7.39 -14.65
CA TRP A 87 -11.96 7.93 -14.08
C TRP A 87 -10.72 7.26 -14.68
N GLY A 88 -9.67 8.08 -14.85
CA GLY A 88 -8.31 7.63 -15.05
C GLY A 88 -7.48 7.88 -13.81
N MET A 89 -6.31 7.30 -13.75
CA MET A 89 -5.39 7.44 -12.61
C MET A 89 -4.02 7.89 -13.12
N PHE A 90 -3.21 8.47 -12.21
CA PHE A 90 -1.79 8.71 -12.42
C PHE A 90 -0.98 8.17 -11.26
N GLY A 91 0.28 7.81 -11.50
CA GLY A 91 1.17 7.26 -10.48
C GLY A 91 2.64 7.36 -10.85
N PHE A 92 3.51 6.65 -10.14
CA PHE A 92 4.96 6.67 -10.34
C PHE A 92 5.50 8.11 -10.47
N LEU A 93 4.93 9.03 -9.67
CA LEU A 93 5.24 10.44 -9.74
C LEU A 93 6.54 10.73 -8.99
N ASP A 94 7.62 10.97 -9.73
CA ASP A 94 8.89 11.44 -9.19
C ASP A 94 9.44 12.57 -10.05
N LEU A 95 9.85 13.68 -9.39
CA LEU A 95 10.38 14.85 -10.08
C LEU A 95 11.26 15.71 -9.17
N GLU A 96 12.06 16.55 -9.78
CA GLU A 96 12.79 17.62 -9.10
C GLU A 96 11.82 18.69 -8.55
N ASP A 97 12.24 19.54 -7.62
CA ASP A 97 11.44 20.63 -7.06
C ASP A 97 11.20 21.73 -8.11
N ASP A 98 10.29 21.45 -9.04
CA ASP A 98 10.00 22.31 -10.18
C ASP A 98 8.54 22.17 -10.62
N VAL A 99 7.76 23.25 -10.48
CA VAL A 99 6.34 23.27 -10.83
C VAL A 99 6.09 23.21 -12.34
N GLU A 100 7.03 23.65 -13.19
CA GLU A 100 6.94 23.53 -14.64
C GLU A 100 6.98 22.06 -15.04
N VAL A 101 7.89 21.29 -14.44
CA VAL A 101 8.01 19.84 -14.65
C VAL A 101 6.72 19.13 -14.18
N MET A 102 6.21 19.49 -12.99
CA MET A 102 4.96 18.93 -12.47
C MET A 102 3.80 19.16 -13.42
N ARG A 103 3.60 20.40 -13.86
CA ARG A 103 2.51 20.75 -14.81
C ARG A 103 2.64 19.98 -16.12
N ALA A 104 3.82 19.96 -16.71
CA ALA A 104 4.05 19.26 -17.98
C ALA A 104 3.77 17.75 -17.88
N LEU A 105 4.17 17.10 -16.80
CA LEU A 105 3.89 15.68 -16.56
C LEU A 105 2.39 15.42 -16.37
N LEU A 106 1.71 16.23 -15.54
CA LEU A 106 0.28 16.08 -15.29
C LEU A 106 -0.55 16.37 -16.56
N ASP A 107 -0.14 17.35 -17.38
CA ASP A 107 -0.82 17.65 -18.63
C ASP A 107 -0.64 16.53 -19.66
N ALA A 108 0.52 15.89 -19.74
CA ALA A 108 0.73 14.73 -20.59
C ALA A 108 -0.13 13.54 -20.14
N ALA A 109 -0.19 13.28 -18.84
CA ALA A 109 -1.05 12.23 -18.27
C ALA A 109 -2.54 12.52 -18.53
N ALA A 110 -2.97 13.75 -18.28
CA ALA A 110 -4.34 14.20 -18.52
C ALA A 110 -4.74 14.11 -20.00
N GLY A 111 -3.87 14.54 -20.90
CA GLY A 111 -4.10 14.43 -22.36
C GLY A 111 -4.31 12.99 -22.79
N TRP A 112 -3.44 12.06 -22.34
CA TRP A 112 -3.56 10.64 -22.65
C TRP A 112 -4.87 10.02 -22.14
N LEU A 113 -5.32 10.44 -20.95
CA LEU A 113 -6.57 9.99 -20.34
C LEU A 113 -7.79 10.59 -21.07
N ALA A 114 -7.78 11.89 -21.37
CA ALA A 114 -8.86 12.57 -22.09
C ALA A 114 -9.09 11.98 -23.49
N GLU A 115 -8.02 11.66 -24.23
CA GLU A 115 -8.09 10.97 -25.52
C GLU A 115 -8.79 9.61 -25.44
N ARG A 116 -8.84 8.99 -24.23
CA ARG A 116 -9.50 7.71 -23.96
C ARG A 116 -10.86 7.87 -23.26
N GLY A 117 -11.41 9.10 -23.29
CA GLY A 117 -12.73 9.40 -22.78
C GLY A 117 -12.81 9.34 -21.23
N ARG A 118 -11.70 9.60 -20.55
CA ARG A 118 -11.74 9.77 -19.09
C ARG A 118 -12.13 11.20 -18.74
N ASP A 119 -12.95 11.36 -17.72
CA ASP A 119 -13.48 12.64 -17.28
C ASP A 119 -12.79 13.22 -16.04
N ARG A 120 -11.99 12.39 -15.38
CA ARG A 120 -11.27 12.72 -14.15
C ARG A 120 -9.96 11.95 -14.05
N MET A 121 -8.95 12.59 -13.49
CA MET A 121 -7.66 11.99 -13.16
C MET A 121 -7.46 11.99 -11.65
N VAL A 122 -7.17 10.83 -11.04
CA VAL A 122 -7.00 10.64 -9.60
C VAL A 122 -5.65 9.98 -9.31
N GLY A 123 -4.96 10.39 -8.25
CA GLY A 123 -3.66 9.81 -7.86
C GLY A 123 -2.86 10.68 -6.86
N PRO A 124 -1.55 10.43 -6.72
CA PRO A 124 -0.83 9.33 -7.38
C PRO A 124 -1.18 7.95 -6.83
N MET A 125 -1.15 6.94 -7.69
CA MET A 125 -1.30 5.53 -7.35
C MET A 125 -0.41 4.72 -8.30
N ASP A 126 0.41 3.84 -7.78
CA ASP A 126 1.30 3.01 -8.60
C ASP A 126 0.51 1.85 -9.24
N PHE A 127 -0.27 2.18 -10.28
CA PHE A 127 -1.29 1.45 -10.99
C PHE A 127 -2.63 1.37 -10.24
N THR A 128 -2.69 0.83 -9.03
CA THR A 128 -3.94 0.65 -8.29
C THR A 128 -3.88 1.28 -6.89
N MET A 129 -5.04 1.46 -6.27
CA MET A 129 -5.14 1.95 -4.88
C MET A 129 -4.50 0.98 -3.87
N ASN A 130 -4.34 -0.29 -4.23
CA ASN A 130 -3.73 -1.31 -3.37
C ASN A 130 -2.20 -1.34 -3.43
N ASP A 131 -1.60 -0.59 -4.37
CA ASP A 131 -0.17 -0.38 -4.48
C ASP A 131 0.29 0.88 -3.71
N GLU A 132 1.41 1.49 -4.06
CA GLU A 132 1.83 2.74 -3.44
C GLU A 132 0.86 3.86 -3.83
N SER A 133 0.21 4.51 -2.86
CA SER A 133 -0.86 5.47 -3.10
C SER A 133 -0.73 6.72 -2.23
N GLY A 134 -1.04 7.88 -2.84
CA GLY A 134 -1.03 9.19 -2.23
C GLY A 134 0.35 9.84 -2.12
N VAL A 135 0.36 11.16 -2.03
CA VAL A 135 1.55 11.97 -1.72
C VAL A 135 1.72 12.03 -0.21
N LEU A 136 2.90 11.71 0.29
CA LEU A 136 3.25 11.92 1.71
C LEU A 136 3.18 13.43 2.02
N ILE A 137 2.38 13.82 3.02
CA ILE A 137 2.19 15.21 3.43
C ILE A 137 2.56 15.48 4.90
N GLU A 138 2.69 14.41 5.73
CA GLU A 138 3.21 14.46 7.10
C GLU A 138 4.01 13.18 7.40
N GLY A 139 5.06 13.28 8.22
CA GLY A 139 5.92 12.15 8.63
C GLY A 139 7.09 11.91 7.69
N PHE A 140 7.63 12.96 7.09
CA PHE A 140 8.70 12.92 6.08
C PHE A 140 10.02 12.32 6.60
N GLU A 141 10.25 12.41 7.91
CA GLU A 141 11.44 11.89 8.61
C GLU A 141 11.39 10.38 8.87
N LEU A 142 10.22 9.77 8.67
CA LEU A 142 10.01 8.35 8.92
C LEU A 142 10.21 7.53 7.65
N GLU A 143 10.89 6.39 7.79
CA GLU A 143 11.00 5.41 6.71
C GLU A 143 9.62 4.89 6.31
N PRO A 144 9.33 4.77 5.00
CA PRO A 144 8.12 4.10 4.55
C PRO A 144 8.19 2.60 4.86
N MET A 145 7.08 2.02 5.30
CA MET A 145 6.91 0.57 5.35
C MET A 145 6.53 0.02 3.98
N VAL A 146 6.49 -1.30 3.87
CA VAL A 146 6.11 -1.97 2.61
C VAL A 146 4.83 -1.39 1.99
N ARG A 147 4.85 -1.12 0.69
CA ARG A 147 3.76 -0.47 -0.07
C ARG A 147 3.38 0.93 0.42
N GLN A 148 4.32 1.66 0.97
CA GLN A 148 4.16 3.10 1.25
C GLN A 148 5.16 3.87 0.41
N ALA A 149 4.69 4.91 -0.27
CA ALA A 149 5.55 5.86 -0.96
C ALA A 149 6.27 6.78 0.04
N TRP A 150 7.45 7.26 -0.33
CA TRP A 150 8.10 8.37 0.35
C TRP A 150 8.29 9.51 -0.63
N HIS A 151 7.91 10.72 -0.23
CA HIS A 151 8.05 11.92 -1.03
C HIS A 151 8.71 13.03 -0.22
N PRO A 152 9.56 13.86 -0.85
CA PRO A 152 10.04 15.10 -0.23
C PRO A 152 8.89 16.07 0.09
N PRO A 153 9.06 16.97 1.09
CA PRO A 153 7.99 17.90 1.51
C PRO A 153 7.45 18.82 0.41
N TYR A 154 8.22 19.09 -0.63
CA TYR A 154 7.80 20.00 -1.71
C TYR A 154 6.70 19.41 -2.63
N TYR A 155 6.44 18.11 -2.58
CA TYR A 155 5.44 17.48 -3.46
C TYR A 155 4.03 18.01 -3.23
N GLN A 156 3.62 18.21 -1.97
CA GLN A 156 2.31 18.79 -1.66
C GLN A 156 2.13 20.16 -2.36
N ARG A 157 3.10 21.05 -2.17
CA ARG A 157 3.09 22.38 -2.81
C ARG A 157 3.03 22.29 -4.33
N LEU A 158 3.84 21.41 -4.94
CA LEU A 158 3.85 21.25 -6.40
C LEU A 158 2.52 20.73 -6.96
N CYS A 159 1.87 19.78 -6.27
CA CYS A 159 0.54 19.28 -6.65
C CYS A 159 -0.49 20.42 -6.64
N GLU A 160 -0.53 21.19 -5.57
CA GLU A 160 -1.48 22.29 -5.38
C GLU A 160 -1.22 23.44 -6.38
N GLU A 161 0.03 23.84 -6.59
CA GLU A 161 0.43 24.85 -7.59
C GLU A 161 0.18 24.39 -9.04
N ALA A 162 0.19 23.09 -9.30
CA ALA A 162 -0.15 22.52 -10.59
C ALA A 162 -1.66 22.36 -10.81
N GLY A 163 -2.50 22.75 -9.85
CA GLY A 163 -3.96 22.75 -9.98
C GLY A 163 -4.63 21.42 -9.65
N LEU A 164 -3.96 20.54 -8.90
CA LEU A 164 -4.61 19.38 -8.34
C LEU A 164 -5.39 19.76 -7.07
N GLU A 165 -6.54 19.14 -6.88
CA GLU A 165 -7.39 19.30 -5.71
C GLU A 165 -7.32 18.06 -4.81
N LYS A 166 -7.50 18.26 -3.49
CA LYS A 166 -7.57 17.14 -2.55
C LYS A 166 -8.80 16.27 -2.84
N SER A 167 -8.59 14.98 -3.05
CA SER A 167 -9.64 13.98 -3.09
C SER A 167 -9.88 13.37 -1.71
N VAL A 168 -8.87 12.77 -1.10
CA VAL A 168 -8.98 12.14 0.23
C VAL A 168 -7.61 12.06 0.90
N ASP A 169 -7.60 12.18 2.25
CA ASP A 169 -6.43 11.86 3.07
C ASP A 169 -6.53 10.45 3.66
N THR A 170 -5.38 9.81 3.79
CA THR A 170 -5.24 8.51 4.46
C THR A 170 -4.19 8.59 5.55
N TYR A 171 -4.43 7.88 6.64
CA TYR A 171 -3.61 7.89 7.83
C TYR A 171 -2.87 6.58 8.02
N MET A 172 -1.60 6.69 8.43
CA MET A 172 -0.84 5.59 9.00
C MET A 172 -0.77 5.77 10.51
N TRP A 173 -1.32 4.79 11.22
CA TRP A 173 -1.30 4.75 12.67
C TRP A 173 -0.14 3.86 13.14
N SER A 174 0.70 4.37 14.01
CA SER A 174 1.72 3.60 14.70
C SER A 174 1.17 3.01 15.99
N LEU A 175 1.46 1.75 16.21
CA LEU A 175 1.10 1.00 17.42
C LEU A 175 2.35 0.38 18.02
N HIS A 176 2.63 0.73 19.28
CA HIS A 176 3.62 0.03 20.09
C HIS A 176 2.97 -1.20 20.72
N ILE A 177 3.07 -2.34 20.04
CA ILE A 177 2.43 -3.59 20.45
C ILE A 177 3.11 -4.28 21.67
N SER A 178 4.10 -3.64 22.27
CA SER A 178 4.64 -4.00 23.60
C SER A 178 4.00 -3.21 24.75
N GLY A 179 3.16 -2.22 24.46
CA GLY A 179 2.54 -1.32 25.43
C GLY A 179 1.11 -1.70 25.77
N ARG A 180 0.89 -2.91 26.32
CA ARG A 180 -0.47 -3.40 26.67
C ARG A 180 -1.23 -2.46 27.62
N GLU A 181 -0.53 -1.74 28.46
CA GLU A 181 -1.09 -0.79 29.45
C GLU A 181 -1.70 0.46 28.81
N LYS A 182 -1.35 0.77 27.57
CA LYS A 182 -1.91 1.90 26.82
C LYS A 182 -3.25 1.57 26.13
N VAL A 183 -3.58 0.29 26.04
CA VAL A 183 -4.79 -0.20 25.40
C VAL A 183 -5.97 -0.12 26.37
N MET A 184 -7.09 0.41 25.92
CA MET A 184 -8.31 0.45 26.73
C MET A 184 -8.75 -0.97 27.14
N SER A 185 -9.12 -1.15 28.43
CA SER A 185 -9.49 -2.45 29.00
C SER A 185 -10.60 -3.16 28.23
N ILE A 186 -11.50 -2.42 27.61
CA ILE A 186 -12.60 -2.97 26.80
C ILE A 186 -12.12 -3.89 25.67
N ILE A 187 -10.93 -3.63 25.12
CA ILE A 187 -10.35 -4.47 24.04
C ILE A 187 -10.03 -5.86 24.60
N TRP A 188 -9.42 -5.91 25.79
CA TRP A 188 -9.09 -7.18 26.46
C TRP A 188 -10.35 -7.92 26.90
N ASP A 189 -11.31 -7.22 27.49
CA ASP A 189 -12.59 -7.81 27.93
C ASP A 189 -13.37 -8.44 26.76
N LEU A 190 -13.35 -7.82 25.57
CA LEU A 190 -13.98 -8.35 24.38
C LEU A 190 -13.22 -9.56 23.83
N ALA A 191 -11.89 -9.52 23.83
CA ALA A 191 -11.06 -10.63 23.37
C ALA A 191 -11.24 -11.87 24.24
N GLU A 192 -11.25 -11.74 25.58
CA GLU A 192 -11.45 -12.84 26.52
C GLU A 192 -12.84 -13.51 26.38
N LYS A 193 -13.86 -12.74 26.03
CA LYS A 193 -15.24 -13.23 25.85
C LYS A 193 -15.49 -13.87 24.49
N LEU A 194 -14.55 -13.78 23.54
CA LEU A 194 -14.74 -14.18 22.15
C LEU A 194 -15.09 -15.67 22.02
N GLU A 195 -14.28 -16.55 22.58
CA GLU A 195 -14.49 -17.99 22.55
C GLU A 195 -15.63 -18.43 23.49
N PRO A 196 -15.65 -18.06 24.80
CA PRO A 196 -16.70 -18.53 25.72
C PRO A 196 -18.10 -18.09 25.33
N LYS A 197 -18.26 -16.88 24.78
CA LYS A 197 -19.60 -16.31 24.48
C LYS A 197 -20.04 -16.55 23.05
N HIS A 198 -19.11 -16.54 22.10
CA HIS A 198 -19.43 -16.56 20.68
C HIS A 198 -18.92 -17.80 19.94
N GLY A 199 -18.17 -18.69 20.61
CA GLY A 199 -17.58 -19.89 19.99
C GLY A 199 -16.53 -19.58 18.92
N ILE A 200 -15.98 -18.35 18.91
CA ILE A 200 -15.04 -17.91 17.89
C ILE A 200 -13.61 -18.08 18.37
N ARG A 201 -12.78 -18.73 17.57
CA ARG A 201 -11.36 -19.00 17.87
C ARG A 201 -10.45 -18.32 16.86
N ILE A 202 -9.30 -17.83 17.33
CA ILE A 202 -8.26 -17.29 16.47
C ILE A 202 -7.16 -18.34 16.29
N ARG A 203 -6.81 -18.60 15.04
CA ARG A 203 -5.68 -19.47 14.66
C ARG A 203 -4.73 -18.78 13.69
N LYS A 204 -3.53 -19.33 13.54
CA LYS A 204 -2.58 -18.90 12.52
C LYS A 204 -2.89 -19.55 11.18
N MET A 205 -2.66 -18.80 10.09
CA MET A 205 -2.77 -19.32 8.73
C MET A 205 -1.71 -20.41 8.47
N SER A 206 -2.04 -21.36 7.62
CA SER A 206 -1.10 -22.37 7.16
C SER A 206 -0.43 -21.97 5.86
N ARG A 207 0.91 -21.93 5.83
CA ARG A 207 1.67 -21.66 4.60
C ARG A 207 1.27 -22.60 3.44
N TRP A 208 0.99 -23.86 3.75
CA TRP A 208 0.64 -24.88 2.78
C TRP A 208 -0.79 -24.73 2.22
N ARG A 209 -1.65 -23.97 2.92
CA ARG A 209 -3.04 -23.69 2.53
C ARG A 209 -3.27 -22.23 2.21
N LEU A 210 -2.20 -21.43 2.11
CA LEU A 210 -2.29 -19.97 1.98
C LEU A 210 -3.23 -19.56 0.84
N ARG A 211 -3.13 -20.21 -0.32
CA ARG A 211 -4.03 -19.90 -1.45
C ARG A 211 -5.51 -20.11 -1.12
N ARG A 212 -5.86 -21.22 -0.45
CA ARG A 212 -7.23 -21.48 -0.02
C ARG A 212 -7.71 -20.50 1.05
N GLU A 213 -6.83 -20.09 1.95
CA GLU A 213 -7.15 -19.12 3.00
C GLU A 213 -7.34 -17.71 2.42
N LEU A 214 -6.72 -17.41 1.28
CA LEU A 214 -6.93 -16.18 0.53
C LEU A 214 -8.28 -16.13 -0.22
N ASP A 215 -8.91 -17.25 -0.49
CA ASP A 215 -10.29 -17.23 -0.99
C ASP A 215 -11.23 -16.63 0.07
N ALA A 216 -11.07 -17.03 1.35
CA ALA A 216 -11.79 -16.43 2.45
C ALA A 216 -11.41 -14.95 2.69
N PHE A 217 -10.14 -14.59 2.42
CA PHE A 217 -9.70 -13.18 2.43
C PHE A 217 -10.48 -12.35 1.42
N ALA A 218 -10.60 -12.81 0.17
CA ALA A 218 -11.33 -12.08 -0.85
C ALA A 218 -12.80 -11.85 -0.48
N GLU A 219 -13.45 -12.89 0.07
CA GLU A 219 -14.83 -12.75 0.54
C GLU A 219 -14.96 -11.69 1.64
N ILE A 220 -14.09 -11.74 2.67
CA ILE A 220 -14.12 -10.77 3.77
C ILE A 220 -13.78 -9.36 3.27
N TYR A 221 -12.78 -9.24 2.38
CA TYR A 221 -12.40 -7.97 1.77
C TYR A 221 -13.57 -7.35 1.01
N ASN A 222 -14.20 -8.14 0.14
CA ASN A 222 -15.35 -7.68 -0.64
C ASN A 222 -16.56 -7.29 0.23
N GLU A 223 -16.84 -8.05 1.28
CA GLU A 223 -17.94 -7.74 2.20
C GLU A 223 -17.64 -6.49 3.08
N ALA A 224 -16.43 -6.37 3.61
CA ALA A 224 -16.10 -5.36 4.60
C ALA A 224 -15.67 -4.02 3.99
N TRP A 225 -15.12 -4.02 2.76
CA TRP A 225 -14.45 -2.86 2.19
C TRP A 225 -15.14 -2.28 0.95
N SER A 226 -16.22 -2.90 0.45
CA SER A 226 -16.93 -2.51 -0.77
C SER A 226 -17.38 -1.04 -0.84
N ARG A 227 -17.46 -0.36 0.30
CA ARG A 227 -17.85 1.06 0.39
C ARG A 227 -16.67 2.02 0.57
N ASN A 228 -15.45 1.51 0.61
CA ASN A 228 -14.27 2.35 0.78
C ASN A 228 -13.91 3.02 -0.54
N PHE A 229 -13.36 4.23 -0.44
CA PHE A 229 -12.77 4.92 -1.58
C PHE A 229 -11.69 4.04 -2.23
N GLY A 230 -11.71 3.96 -3.55
CA GLY A 230 -10.72 3.21 -4.31
C GLY A 230 -10.84 1.68 -4.25
N PHE A 231 -11.88 1.15 -3.60
CA PHE A 231 -12.09 -0.29 -3.53
C PHE A 231 -12.34 -0.90 -4.91
N VAL A 232 -11.67 -2.04 -5.18
CA VAL A 232 -11.96 -2.92 -6.32
C VAL A 232 -11.96 -4.36 -5.80
N PRO A 233 -12.95 -5.19 -6.17
CA PRO A 233 -12.92 -6.61 -5.83
C PRO A 233 -11.66 -7.28 -6.41
N TYR A 234 -11.01 -8.13 -5.63
CA TYR A 234 -9.92 -8.94 -6.16
C TYR A 234 -10.42 -9.95 -7.18
N SER A 235 -9.82 -9.96 -8.36
CA SER A 235 -9.98 -11.04 -9.33
C SER A 235 -9.26 -12.31 -8.83
N LYS A 236 -9.52 -13.44 -9.47
CA LYS A 236 -8.80 -14.68 -9.14
C LYS A 236 -7.30 -14.56 -9.45
N GLU A 237 -6.98 -13.86 -10.52
CA GLU A 237 -5.63 -13.60 -10.98
C GLU A 237 -4.86 -12.71 -10.00
N ASP A 238 -5.51 -11.68 -9.47
CA ASP A 238 -4.92 -10.80 -8.45
C ASP A 238 -4.66 -11.56 -7.16
N LEU A 239 -5.59 -12.43 -6.74
CA LEU A 239 -5.39 -13.28 -5.57
C LEU A 239 -4.24 -14.27 -5.75
N ASP A 240 -4.06 -14.84 -6.96
CA ASP A 240 -2.95 -15.72 -7.25
C ASP A 240 -1.61 -14.98 -7.21
N ALA A 241 -1.55 -13.75 -7.75
CA ALA A 241 -0.37 -12.89 -7.66
C ALA A 241 -0.08 -12.50 -6.21
N TYR A 242 -1.10 -12.05 -5.48
CA TYR A 242 -0.98 -11.68 -4.07
C TYR A 242 -0.52 -12.86 -3.18
N ALA A 243 -1.03 -14.08 -3.45
CA ALA A 243 -0.58 -15.28 -2.76
C ALA A 243 0.91 -15.56 -2.97
N GLN A 244 1.42 -15.35 -4.19
CA GLN A 244 2.85 -15.53 -4.49
C GLN A 244 3.71 -14.50 -3.77
N GLU A 245 3.30 -13.24 -3.76
CA GLU A 245 3.99 -12.18 -3.01
C GLU A 245 4.00 -12.47 -1.51
N LEU A 246 2.85 -12.81 -0.93
CA LEU A 246 2.74 -13.13 0.48
C LEU A 246 3.60 -14.33 0.90
N GLN A 247 3.80 -15.32 0.02
CA GLN A 247 4.70 -16.44 0.33
C GLN A 247 6.15 -16.01 0.58
N LEU A 248 6.61 -14.93 -0.06
CA LEU A 248 7.97 -14.40 0.11
C LEU A 248 8.17 -13.76 1.49
N VAL A 249 7.12 -13.15 2.03
CA VAL A 249 7.15 -12.40 3.29
C VAL A 249 6.37 -13.10 4.40
N TYR A 250 5.81 -14.28 4.12
CA TYR A 250 5.02 -15.03 5.08
C TYR A 250 5.80 -15.30 6.37
N ASP A 251 5.20 -14.87 7.49
CA ASP A 251 5.65 -15.16 8.84
C ASP A 251 4.46 -15.59 9.68
N ARG A 252 4.45 -16.88 10.07
CA ARG A 252 3.29 -17.55 10.66
C ARG A 252 2.67 -16.81 11.86
N PRO A 253 3.43 -16.25 12.82
CA PRO A 253 2.86 -15.52 13.95
C PRO A 253 1.90 -14.39 13.55
N TRP A 254 2.12 -13.76 12.41
CA TRP A 254 1.48 -12.52 11.97
C TRP A 254 0.34 -12.69 10.97
N PHE A 255 0.02 -13.93 10.59
CA PHE A 255 -1.07 -14.27 9.67
C PHE A 255 -2.17 -15.00 10.43
N MET A 256 -3.28 -14.33 10.70
CA MET A 256 -4.30 -14.75 11.66
C MET A 256 -5.67 -14.89 11.00
N ILE A 257 -6.43 -15.89 11.43
CA ILE A 257 -7.82 -16.18 11.04
C ILE A 257 -8.66 -16.37 12.29
N ALA A 258 -9.84 -15.74 12.32
CA ALA A 258 -10.89 -16.02 13.27
C ALA A 258 -11.94 -16.95 12.64
N GLU A 259 -12.25 -18.07 13.28
CA GLU A 259 -13.22 -19.06 12.85
C GLU A 259 -14.31 -19.23 13.91
N ASP A 260 -15.57 -19.37 13.46
CA ASP A 260 -16.68 -19.74 14.34
C ASP A 260 -16.68 -21.25 14.68
N ALA A 261 -17.68 -21.69 15.44
CA ALA A 261 -17.79 -23.07 15.89
C ALA A 261 -17.95 -24.07 14.73
N ASP A 262 -18.45 -23.63 13.58
CA ASP A 262 -18.63 -24.45 12.38
C ASP A 262 -17.39 -24.45 11.48
N GLY A 263 -16.33 -23.73 11.87
CA GLY A 263 -15.08 -23.60 11.12
C GLY A 263 -15.16 -22.63 9.95
N LYS A 264 -16.18 -21.75 9.92
CA LYS A 264 -16.30 -20.68 8.94
C LYS A 264 -15.38 -19.53 9.31
N THR A 265 -14.62 -19.03 8.35
CA THR A 265 -13.81 -17.82 8.54
C THR A 265 -14.70 -16.58 8.67
N VAL A 266 -14.63 -15.91 9.83
CA VAL A 266 -15.44 -14.74 10.18
C VAL A 266 -14.65 -13.46 10.28
N GLY A 267 -13.33 -13.56 10.42
CA GLY A 267 -12.40 -12.44 10.44
C GLY A 267 -10.98 -12.88 10.12
N MET A 268 -10.15 -11.91 9.74
CA MET A 268 -8.78 -12.18 9.34
C MET A 268 -7.89 -10.96 9.57
N ALA A 269 -6.62 -11.20 9.88
CA ALA A 269 -5.58 -10.20 9.88
C ALA A 269 -4.35 -10.72 9.14
N ILE A 270 -3.89 -9.95 8.15
CA ILE A 270 -2.64 -10.19 7.42
C ILE A 270 -1.69 -9.06 7.78
N THR A 271 -0.72 -9.39 8.62
CA THR A 271 0.31 -8.46 9.07
C THR A 271 1.64 -8.89 8.49
N VAL A 272 2.25 -7.99 7.74
CA VAL A 272 3.47 -8.28 6.98
C VAL A 272 4.67 -7.71 7.72
N PRO A 273 5.69 -8.52 8.05
CA PRO A 273 6.97 -8.01 8.52
C PRO A 273 7.55 -7.00 7.51
N ASP A 274 8.07 -5.86 8.00
CA ASP A 274 8.50 -4.78 7.12
C ASP A 274 9.79 -5.13 6.36
N ILE A 275 9.61 -5.72 5.19
CA ILE A 275 10.72 -6.10 4.30
C ILE A 275 11.54 -4.89 3.82
N ASN A 276 11.02 -3.68 3.93
CA ASN A 276 11.74 -2.46 3.55
C ASN A 276 13.03 -2.28 4.37
N GLN A 277 13.06 -2.77 5.62
CA GLN A 277 14.30 -2.78 6.42
C GLN A 277 15.41 -3.66 5.78
N VAL A 278 15.03 -4.65 5.01
CA VAL A 278 15.95 -5.48 4.22
C VAL A 278 16.29 -4.80 2.90
N LEU A 279 15.27 -4.26 2.20
CA LEU A 279 15.44 -3.57 0.91
C LEU A 279 16.37 -2.36 1.01
N LYS A 280 16.29 -1.61 2.10
CA LYS A 280 17.21 -0.49 2.38
C LYS A 280 18.68 -0.95 2.29
N ARG A 281 19.01 -2.11 2.85
CA ARG A 281 20.36 -2.70 2.82
C ARG A 281 20.74 -3.27 1.45
N MET A 282 19.74 -3.69 0.67
CA MET A 282 19.94 -4.22 -0.68
C MET A 282 20.21 -3.11 -1.71
N ASN A 283 19.82 -1.88 -1.43
CA ASN A 283 20.02 -0.71 -2.29
C ASN A 283 19.65 -0.99 -3.76
N GLY A 284 18.45 -1.52 -3.99
CA GLY A 284 17.91 -1.80 -5.31
C GLY A 284 18.49 -3.01 -6.03
N ARG A 285 19.39 -3.81 -5.42
CA ARG A 285 20.10 -4.94 -6.06
C ARG A 285 20.06 -6.21 -5.21
N VAL A 286 19.81 -7.34 -5.87
CA VAL A 286 19.88 -8.67 -5.24
C VAL A 286 21.33 -9.15 -5.16
N LEU A 287 22.14 -8.91 -6.21
CA LEU A 287 23.55 -9.29 -6.28
C LEU A 287 24.45 -8.06 -6.09
N PRO A 288 25.64 -8.20 -5.49
CA PRO A 288 26.22 -9.48 -5.01
C PRO A 288 25.79 -9.91 -3.59
N THR A 289 25.32 -8.99 -2.73
CA THR A 289 25.12 -9.24 -1.29
C THR A 289 23.66 -9.18 -0.84
N GLY A 290 22.73 -8.70 -1.68
CA GLY A 290 21.34 -8.48 -1.31
C GLY A 290 20.62 -9.77 -0.87
N TRP A 291 20.88 -10.90 -1.55
CA TRP A 291 20.33 -12.20 -1.17
C TRP A 291 20.70 -12.62 0.26
N TRP A 292 21.87 -12.25 0.74
CA TRP A 292 22.31 -12.52 2.11
C TRP A 292 21.46 -11.76 3.13
N HIS A 293 21.14 -10.50 2.86
CA HIS A 293 20.25 -9.72 3.71
C HIS A 293 18.85 -10.34 3.76
N TYR A 294 18.34 -10.82 2.63
CA TYR A 294 17.04 -11.49 2.56
C TYR A 294 17.04 -12.80 3.35
N LEU A 295 18.08 -13.62 3.27
CA LEU A 295 18.18 -14.86 4.06
C LEU A 295 18.22 -14.57 5.57
N ASN A 296 18.81 -13.44 5.97
CA ASN A 296 18.90 -13.03 7.37
C ASN A 296 17.74 -12.09 7.80
N ARG A 297 16.68 -11.96 7.02
CA ARG A 297 15.58 -11.01 7.27
C ARG A 297 14.98 -11.11 8.67
N HIS A 298 14.84 -12.32 9.23
CA HIS A 298 14.31 -12.52 10.59
C HIS A 298 15.16 -11.88 11.70
N ARG A 299 16.44 -11.57 11.41
CA ARG A 299 17.33 -10.86 12.34
C ARG A 299 17.33 -9.35 12.10
N LEU A 300 16.87 -8.90 10.94
CA LEU A 300 16.90 -7.52 10.52
C LEU A 300 15.57 -6.80 10.74
N ILE A 301 14.45 -7.55 10.70
CA ILE A 301 13.11 -7.00 10.81
C ILE A 301 12.68 -6.98 12.28
N ASP A 302 12.25 -5.81 12.76
CA ASP A 302 11.73 -5.57 14.12
C ASP A 302 10.42 -4.80 14.15
N ARG A 303 9.86 -4.46 12.98
CA ARG A 303 8.56 -3.80 12.82
C ARG A 303 7.73 -4.47 11.73
N CYS A 304 6.41 -4.24 11.75
CA CYS A 304 5.48 -4.83 10.79
C CYS A 304 4.45 -3.82 10.31
N ARG A 305 3.77 -4.16 9.22
CA ARG A 305 2.61 -3.44 8.72
C ARG A 305 1.39 -4.34 8.76
N VAL A 306 0.32 -3.89 9.43
CA VAL A 306 -0.99 -4.50 9.29
C VAL A 306 -1.56 -4.08 7.94
N GLY A 307 -1.39 -4.94 6.94
CA GLY A 307 -1.82 -4.68 5.57
C GLY A 307 -3.31 -4.90 5.39
N PHE A 308 -3.89 -5.81 6.18
CA PHE A 308 -5.31 -6.10 6.16
C PHE A 308 -5.80 -6.55 7.54
N LEU A 309 -6.93 -6.00 7.95
CA LEU A 309 -7.72 -6.51 9.05
C LEU A 309 -9.19 -6.34 8.68
N GLY A 310 -9.93 -7.44 8.59
CA GLY A 310 -11.32 -7.44 8.20
C GLY A 310 -12.14 -8.42 9.02
N VAL A 311 -13.40 -8.05 9.28
CA VAL A 311 -14.38 -8.86 9.99
C VAL A 311 -15.68 -8.82 9.20
N ARG A 312 -16.28 -9.98 8.94
CA ARG A 312 -17.59 -10.05 8.26
C ARG A 312 -18.62 -9.20 9.00
N PRO A 313 -19.48 -8.45 8.30
CA PRO A 313 -20.45 -7.54 8.92
C PRO A 313 -21.31 -8.19 10.02
N ALA A 314 -21.72 -9.43 9.81
CA ALA A 314 -22.52 -10.19 10.79
C ALA A 314 -21.81 -10.46 12.12
N TYR A 315 -20.48 -10.36 12.17
CA TYR A 315 -19.67 -10.67 13.34
C TYR A 315 -18.95 -9.45 13.95
N GLN A 316 -19.12 -8.24 13.40
CA GLN A 316 -18.45 -7.03 13.89
C GLN A 316 -18.78 -6.69 15.35
N HIS A 317 -19.96 -7.08 15.84
CA HIS A 317 -20.40 -6.84 17.22
C HIS A 317 -19.94 -7.90 18.22
N THR A 318 -19.23 -8.96 17.78
CA THR A 318 -18.84 -10.09 18.64
C THR A 318 -17.47 -9.91 19.33
N GLY A 319 -16.69 -8.88 18.95
CA GLY A 319 -15.35 -8.66 19.48
C GLY A 319 -14.22 -9.34 18.67
N VAL A 320 -14.50 -9.87 17.48
CA VAL A 320 -13.49 -10.51 16.60
C VAL A 320 -12.31 -9.58 16.33
N ALA A 321 -12.55 -8.29 16.04
CA ALA A 321 -11.49 -7.32 15.83
C ALA A 321 -10.61 -7.17 17.09
N ALA A 322 -11.23 -7.07 18.26
CA ALA A 322 -10.52 -6.99 19.54
C ALA A 322 -9.65 -8.23 19.80
N GLY A 323 -10.17 -9.43 19.50
CA GLY A 323 -9.41 -10.66 19.56
C GLY A 323 -8.21 -10.68 18.63
N LEU A 324 -8.38 -10.25 17.37
CA LEU A 324 -7.27 -10.13 16.41
C LEU A 324 -6.23 -9.10 16.86
N TYR A 325 -6.65 -7.99 17.50
CA TYR A 325 -5.70 -7.03 18.09
C TYR A 325 -4.94 -7.63 19.26
N ALA A 326 -5.64 -8.29 20.21
CA ALA A 326 -5.01 -8.93 21.36
C ALA A 326 -3.93 -9.92 20.93
N GLU A 327 -4.21 -10.70 19.89
CA GLU A 327 -3.25 -11.67 19.33
C GLU A 327 -1.98 -11.00 18.77
N HIS A 328 -2.05 -9.76 18.27
CA HIS A 328 -0.85 -9.02 17.86
C HIS A 328 0.04 -8.67 19.07
N PHE A 329 -0.56 -8.29 20.20
CA PHE A 329 0.20 -8.03 21.43
C PHE A 329 0.86 -9.30 21.96
N ASP A 330 0.16 -10.44 21.93
CA ASP A 330 0.73 -11.73 22.34
C ASP A 330 1.91 -12.13 21.46
N MET A 331 1.80 -11.91 20.14
CA MET A 331 2.90 -12.19 19.21
C MET A 331 4.08 -11.24 19.41
N ALA A 332 3.85 -10.01 19.82
CA ALA A 332 4.93 -9.08 20.15
C ALA A 332 5.76 -9.51 21.35
N GLU A 333 5.17 -10.26 22.29
CA GLU A 333 5.91 -10.78 23.45
C GLU A 333 6.93 -11.86 23.06
N VAL A 334 6.57 -12.71 22.08
CA VAL A 334 7.35 -13.90 21.69
C VAL A 334 8.18 -13.71 20.41
N THR A 335 8.06 -12.57 19.74
CA THR A 335 8.83 -12.24 18.54
C THR A 335 9.72 -11.01 18.74
N ARG A 336 10.54 -10.68 17.75
CA ARG A 336 11.36 -9.47 17.74
C ARG A 336 10.58 -8.21 17.36
N ILE A 337 9.42 -8.36 16.74
CA ILE A 337 8.60 -7.25 16.26
C ILE A 337 7.87 -6.62 17.46
N LYS A 338 8.14 -5.35 17.74
CA LYS A 338 7.64 -4.61 18.90
C LYS A 338 6.77 -3.41 18.52
N ALA A 339 6.79 -3.02 17.25
CA ALA A 339 6.01 -1.91 16.73
C ALA A 339 5.46 -2.24 15.36
N GLY A 340 4.39 -1.58 14.98
CA GLY A 340 3.80 -1.73 13.67
C GLY A 340 3.02 -0.50 13.25
N GLU A 341 2.80 -0.39 11.95
CA GLU A 341 1.88 0.60 11.41
C GLU A 341 0.63 -0.09 10.86
N MET A 342 -0.53 0.54 11.04
CA MET A 342 -1.79 0.14 10.44
C MET A 342 -2.28 1.23 9.51
N GLY A 343 -2.64 0.88 8.31
CA GLY A 343 -3.17 1.76 7.27
C GLY A 343 -2.91 1.16 5.88
N TRP A 344 -3.44 1.80 4.86
CA TRP A 344 -4.02 3.17 4.89
C TRP A 344 -5.42 3.15 5.52
N ILE A 345 -5.68 4.05 6.46
CA ILE A 345 -7.01 4.26 7.01
C ILE A 345 -7.53 5.60 6.49
N LEU A 346 -8.63 5.58 5.75
CA LEU A 346 -9.27 6.80 5.23
C LEU A 346 -9.63 7.76 6.37
N GLU A 347 -9.43 9.06 6.19
CA GLU A 347 -9.86 10.10 7.14
C GLU A 347 -11.36 10.03 7.45
N THR A 348 -12.15 9.53 6.49
CA THR A 348 -13.60 9.36 6.60
C THR A 348 -14.02 8.10 7.37
N ASN A 349 -13.12 7.14 7.57
CA ASN A 349 -13.40 5.90 8.32
C ASN A 349 -13.32 6.14 9.84
N LYS A 350 -14.31 6.85 10.38
CA LYS A 350 -14.36 7.24 11.80
C LYS A 350 -14.33 6.05 12.75
N ALA A 351 -14.93 4.92 12.37
CA ALA A 351 -14.94 3.73 13.23
C ALA A 351 -13.54 3.16 13.41
N MET A 352 -12.78 3.04 12.33
CA MET A 352 -11.42 2.50 12.38
C MET A 352 -10.45 3.47 13.07
N ASN A 353 -10.56 4.78 12.78
CA ASN A 353 -9.72 5.78 13.45
C ASN A 353 -9.94 5.77 14.98
N ARG A 354 -11.19 5.68 15.46
CA ARG A 354 -11.48 5.53 16.90
C ARG A 354 -10.95 4.24 17.49
N ALA A 355 -10.94 3.13 16.73
CA ALA A 355 -10.36 1.88 17.20
C ALA A 355 -8.85 2.01 17.38
N MET A 356 -8.15 2.74 16.50
CA MET A 356 -6.72 3.03 16.64
C MET A 356 -6.42 3.87 17.89
N GLU A 357 -7.22 4.92 18.14
CA GLU A 357 -7.13 5.74 19.36
C GLU A 357 -7.32 4.87 20.62
N ALA A 358 -8.34 3.98 20.62
CA ALA A 358 -8.62 3.08 21.74
C ALA A 358 -7.49 2.08 22.01
N MET A 359 -6.68 1.77 21.01
CA MET A 359 -5.46 0.94 21.14
C MET A 359 -4.22 1.74 21.52
N GLY A 360 -4.34 3.04 21.78
CA GLY A 360 -3.21 3.91 22.11
C GLY A 360 -2.31 4.22 20.92
N GLY A 361 -2.84 4.14 19.71
CA GLY A 361 -2.13 4.47 18.49
C GLY A 361 -1.99 5.98 18.28
N GLU A 362 -1.02 6.36 17.45
CA GLU A 362 -0.74 7.74 17.05
C GLU A 362 -0.65 7.81 15.51
N ILE A 363 -1.20 8.88 14.90
CA ILE A 363 -1.01 9.12 13.48
C ILE A 363 0.42 9.59 13.27
N VAL A 364 1.18 8.82 12.48
CA VAL A 364 2.61 9.11 12.24
C VAL A 364 2.90 9.55 10.82
N LYS A 365 2.06 9.18 9.86
CA LYS A 365 2.16 9.64 8.47
C LYS A 365 0.78 9.95 7.92
N LYS A 366 0.70 10.94 7.05
CA LYS A 366 -0.49 11.24 6.25
C LYS A 366 -0.13 11.24 4.77
N TYR A 367 -1.01 10.65 3.99
CA TYR A 367 -0.93 10.65 2.54
C TYR A 367 -2.16 11.33 1.97
N ARG A 368 -1.99 12.10 0.89
CA ARG A 368 -3.07 12.76 0.18
C ARG A 368 -3.19 12.22 -1.23
N VAL A 369 -4.37 11.74 -1.56
CA VAL A 369 -4.77 11.48 -2.95
C VAL A 369 -5.34 12.77 -3.51
N TYR A 370 -4.90 13.12 -4.70
CA TYR A 370 -5.34 14.29 -5.42
C TYR A 370 -6.22 13.92 -6.61
N GLU A 371 -6.96 14.90 -7.12
CA GLU A 371 -7.76 14.74 -8.33
C GLU A 371 -7.77 15.99 -9.20
N ARG A 372 -8.11 15.82 -10.48
CA ARG A 372 -8.34 16.89 -11.44
C ARG A 372 -9.41 16.44 -12.43
N THR A 373 -10.41 17.29 -12.71
CA THR A 373 -11.35 17.10 -13.83
C THR A 373 -10.61 17.29 -15.15
N LEU A 374 -10.94 16.48 -16.18
CA LEU A 374 -10.29 16.45 -17.50
C LEU A 374 -11.16 17.11 -18.55
#